data_45bce09d6ef95a97b83a186e7f8cdcab
#
_entry.id   45bce09d6ef95a97b83a186e7f8cdcab
#
_cell.length_a   1.000
_cell.length_b   1.000
_cell.length_c   1.000
_cell.angle_alpha   90.00
_cell.angle_beta   90.00
_cell.angle_gamma   90.00
#
_symmetry.space_group_name_H-M   'P 1'
#
loop_
_entity.id
_entity.type
_entity.pdbx_description
1 polymer ?
#
loop_
_entity_poly.entity_id
_entity_poly.type
_entity_poly.pdbx_seq_one_letter_code
_entity_poly.pdbx_strand_id
1 'polypeptide(L)'
;MKKIAKKTIFVLFVLFAVGMTFTGCSKEAADTVKIGGIFPLSGNVAVFGTECRNGVEMAISEINAAGGVNGKMLELIAEDDEGSPEKSVNAYKKLVTRDKCNIIIGSLTSGCTAAITSLAQAQKVLLLAPAATQVDITDAGDYVFRACFIDPFQGTVGGKFSLETLGAKNAAVLYDIQNDYSIGLYENFKVAFEQGGGTLVAEESYSTGDKDFNAQLTKIKTTNPDVVYLPDYYGTVALIAKQLRAQGINAPIVGADGWDGIIDNAGDEVLNGFYSNHYAADDSTDEKVVTFVNSYREKFGSTPVSFAALGYDCVYLLRDAMVAADSVDAAVLKEQLTKTDGSYVTGNLTFDEKRNPVKPAVMLEIVKDGDKLTPVYKATVNP
;
A
#
# COMPACT_ATOMS: atom_id res chain seq x y z
N MET A 1 -83.71 56.40 29.31
CA MET A 1 -83.98 55.82 30.59
C MET A 1 -83.04 54.65 30.83
N LYS A 2 -82.38 54.60 31.93
CA LYS A 2 -81.45 53.58 32.47
C LYS A 2 -80.11 53.35 31.67
N LYS A 3 -79.07 54.04 32.14
CA LYS A 3 -77.65 53.80 31.89
C LYS A 3 -77.22 52.59 32.73
N ILE A 4 -76.60 51.63 32.05
CA ILE A 4 -75.91 50.54 32.70
C ILE A 4 -74.41 50.79 32.57
N ALA A 5 -73.73 51.00 33.69
CA ALA A 5 -72.30 51.23 33.75
C ALA A 5 -71.56 49.87 33.58
N LYS A 6 -70.63 49.85 32.61
CA LYS A 6 -69.67 48.75 32.47
C LYS A 6 -68.47 49.02 33.33
N LYS A 7 -68.24 48.17 34.35
CA LYS A 7 -67.01 48.13 35.16
C LYS A 7 -65.95 47.38 34.28
N THR A 8 -64.89 48.09 33.91
CA THR A 8 -63.73 47.49 33.26
C THR A 8 -62.81 46.94 34.39
N ILE A 9 -62.66 45.62 34.42
CA ILE A 9 -61.67 44.96 35.25
C ILE A 9 -60.35 44.92 34.48
N PHE A 10 -59.33 45.63 35.00
CA PHE A 10 -57.98 45.62 34.51
C PHE A 10 -57.24 44.37 35.09
N VAL A 11 -57.08 43.32 34.32
CA VAL A 11 -56.27 42.17 34.70
C VAL A 11 -54.83 42.42 34.25
N LEU A 12 -53.97 42.65 35.22
CA LEU A 12 -52.52 42.77 35.06
C LEU A 12 -51.94 41.39 34.73
N PHE A 13 -51.61 41.12 33.51
CA PHE A 13 -50.86 39.93 33.08
C PHE A 13 -49.37 40.21 33.27
N VAL A 14 -48.77 39.73 34.33
CA VAL A 14 -47.33 39.73 34.53
C VAL A 14 -46.78 38.58 33.68
N LEU A 15 -46.25 38.90 32.51
CA LEU A 15 -45.47 37.97 31.65
C LEU A 15 -44.11 37.76 32.31
N PHE A 16 -43.98 36.63 32.99
CA PHE A 16 -42.67 36.09 33.43
C PHE A 16 -41.97 35.51 32.19
N ALA A 17 -41.18 36.35 31.49
CA ALA A 17 -40.30 35.90 30.42
C ALA A 17 -39.13 35.09 31.03
N VAL A 18 -39.29 33.74 31.13
CA VAL A 18 -38.18 32.84 31.33
C VAL A 18 -37.33 32.85 30.07
N GLY A 19 -36.26 33.63 30.11
CA GLY A 19 -35.23 33.59 29.09
C GLY A 19 -34.54 32.22 29.11
N MET A 20 -35.02 31.27 28.32
CA MET A 20 -34.20 30.12 27.92
C MET A 20 -33.07 30.64 27.03
N THR A 21 -31.93 30.92 27.61
CA THR A 21 -30.68 31.00 26.87
C THR A 21 -30.41 29.60 26.35
N PHE A 22 -30.85 29.34 25.10
CA PHE A 22 -30.24 28.29 24.29
C PHE A 22 -28.78 28.70 24.07
N THR A 23 -27.91 28.26 24.99
CA THR A 23 -26.50 28.11 24.66
C THR A 23 -26.47 27.00 23.59
N GLY A 24 -26.67 27.41 22.34
CA GLY A 24 -26.26 26.59 21.20
C GLY A 24 -24.77 26.34 21.40
N CYS A 25 -24.40 25.16 21.86
CA CYS A 25 -23.09 24.62 21.58
C CYS A 25 -23.01 24.57 20.04
N SER A 26 -22.50 25.65 19.44
CA SER A 26 -21.84 25.52 18.17
C SER A 26 -20.70 24.53 18.48
N LYS A 27 -20.87 23.24 18.10
CA LYS A 27 -19.71 22.38 17.89
C LYS A 27 -18.83 23.22 16.97
N GLU A 28 -17.75 23.80 17.50
CA GLU A 28 -16.66 24.27 16.65
C GLU A 28 -16.42 23.14 15.68
N ALA A 29 -16.44 23.45 14.38
CA ALA A 29 -16.12 22.48 13.35
C ALA A 29 -14.76 21.92 13.76
N ALA A 30 -14.72 20.63 14.09
CA ALA A 30 -13.49 20.00 14.54
C ALA A 30 -12.41 20.34 13.48
N ASP A 31 -11.30 20.91 13.96
CA ASP A 31 -10.19 21.27 13.10
C ASP A 31 -9.74 20.01 12.35
N THR A 32 -9.72 20.04 11.02
CA THR A 32 -9.56 18.86 10.17
C THR A 32 -8.14 18.80 9.64
N VAL A 33 -7.49 17.65 9.80
CA VAL A 33 -6.17 17.35 9.22
C VAL A 33 -6.38 16.74 7.85
N LYS A 34 -5.99 17.46 6.81
CA LYS A 34 -6.06 16.97 5.43
C LYS A 34 -4.85 16.12 5.10
N ILE A 35 -5.12 14.90 4.66
CA ILE A 35 -4.15 13.95 4.14
C ILE A 35 -4.40 13.81 2.64
N GLY A 36 -3.44 14.16 1.82
CA GLY A 36 -3.50 13.90 0.39
C GLY A 36 -3.22 12.44 0.11
N GLY A 37 -3.97 11.82 -0.79
CA GLY A 37 -3.73 10.47 -1.26
C GLY A 37 -3.46 10.47 -2.77
N ILE A 38 -2.40 9.79 -3.21
CA ILE A 38 -2.09 9.59 -4.64
C ILE A 38 -2.08 8.10 -4.90
N PHE A 39 -3.03 7.63 -5.69
CA PHE A 39 -3.24 6.20 -5.92
C PHE A 39 -3.55 5.93 -7.38
N PRO A 40 -3.07 4.83 -7.98
CA PRO A 40 -3.53 4.38 -9.29
C PRO A 40 -4.94 3.77 -9.18
N LEU A 41 -5.98 4.60 -9.26
CA LEU A 41 -7.38 4.14 -9.15
C LEU A 41 -7.94 3.60 -10.46
N SER A 42 -7.22 3.81 -11.55
CA SER A 42 -7.49 3.28 -12.88
C SER A 42 -6.20 2.80 -13.54
N GLY A 43 -6.31 2.15 -14.74
CA GLY A 43 -5.15 1.63 -15.46
C GLY A 43 -4.72 0.23 -15.03
N ASN A 44 -3.49 -0.15 -15.41
CA ASN A 44 -3.00 -1.54 -15.33
C ASN A 44 -2.75 -2.04 -13.89
N VAL A 45 -2.63 -1.16 -12.92
CA VAL A 45 -2.35 -1.45 -11.49
C VAL A 45 -3.45 -0.92 -10.57
N ALA A 46 -4.67 -0.78 -11.09
CA ALA A 46 -5.82 -0.21 -10.38
C ALA A 46 -6.20 -0.99 -9.11
N VAL A 47 -5.92 -2.29 -9.05
CA VAL A 47 -6.12 -3.09 -7.84
C VAL A 47 -5.30 -2.51 -6.68
N PHE A 48 -4.03 -2.20 -6.88
CA PHE A 48 -3.16 -1.64 -5.85
C PHE A 48 -3.73 -0.34 -5.27
N GLY A 49 -4.13 0.58 -6.16
CA GLY A 49 -4.63 1.89 -5.76
C GLY A 49 -5.95 1.82 -5.03
N THR A 50 -6.88 1.03 -5.54
CA THR A 50 -8.21 0.85 -4.94
C THR A 50 -8.09 0.22 -3.55
N GLU A 51 -7.32 -0.85 -3.42
CA GLU A 51 -7.10 -1.56 -2.17
C GLU A 51 -6.39 -0.67 -1.14
N CYS A 52 -5.31 0.02 -1.54
CA CYS A 52 -4.60 0.94 -0.65
C CYS A 52 -5.50 2.08 -0.14
N ARG A 53 -6.26 2.72 -1.05
CA ARG A 53 -7.24 3.75 -0.67
C ARG A 53 -8.28 3.20 0.31
N ASN A 54 -8.81 2.00 0.07
CA ASN A 54 -9.77 1.37 0.97
C ASN A 54 -9.18 1.18 2.38
N GLY A 55 -7.93 0.74 2.49
CA GLY A 55 -7.21 0.63 3.76
C GLY A 55 -7.06 1.98 4.46
N VAL A 56 -6.65 3.02 3.73
CA VAL A 56 -6.53 4.40 4.24
C VAL A 56 -7.88 4.92 4.74
N GLU A 57 -8.96 4.76 3.94
CA GLU A 57 -10.31 5.20 4.31
C GLU A 57 -10.85 4.45 5.52
N MET A 58 -10.54 3.15 5.66
CA MET A 58 -10.93 2.35 6.81
C MET A 58 -10.25 2.86 8.08
N ALA A 59 -8.93 3.04 8.07
CA ALA A 59 -8.17 3.56 9.20
C ALA A 59 -8.64 4.98 9.62
N ILE A 60 -8.83 5.87 8.66
CA ILE A 60 -9.37 7.23 8.93
C ILE A 60 -10.76 7.15 9.58
N SER A 61 -11.63 6.27 9.09
CA SER A 61 -12.98 6.08 9.63
C SER A 61 -12.93 5.60 11.08
N GLU A 62 -12.06 4.64 11.41
CA GLU A 62 -11.89 4.11 12.77
C GLU A 62 -11.34 5.17 13.73
N ILE A 63 -10.29 5.88 13.32
CA ILE A 63 -9.68 6.96 14.12
C ILE A 63 -10.69 8.07 14.36
N ASN A 64 -11.45 8.47 13.36
CA ASN A 64 -12.46 9.51 13.48
C ASN A 64 -13.63 9.07 14.39
N ALA A 65 -14.05 7.81 14.30
CA ALA A 65 -15.06 7.23 15.19
C ALA A 65 -14.61 7.21 16.67
N ALA A 66 -13.29 7.08 16.90
CA ALA A 66 -12.69 7.17 18.24
C ALA A 66 -12.47 8.61 18.75
N GLY A 67 -12.86 9.64 17.97
CA GLY A 67 -12.73 11.07 18.35
C GLY A 67 -11.60 11.80 17.63
N GLY A 68 -11.00 11.21 16.63
CA GLY A 68 -9.90 11.78 15.84
C GLY A 68 -8.53 11.69 16.53
N VAL A 69 -7.59 12.50 16.07
CA VAL A 69 -6.25 12.61 16.65
C VAL A 69 -6.12 13.95 17.37
N ASN A 70 -5.89 13.93 18.68
CA ASN A 70 -5.81 15.13 19.52
C ASN A 70 -7.04 16.07 19.32
N GLY A 71 -8.24 15.46 19.15
CA GLY A 71 -9.49 16.19 18.92
C GLY A 71 -9.70 16.69 17.48
N LYS A 72 -8.78 16.42 16.55
CA LYS A 72 -8.89 16.77 15.14
C LYS A 72 -9.35 15.57 14.32
N MET A 73 -10.26 15.78 13.38
CA MET A 73 -10.69 14.75 12.43
C MET A 73 -9.69 14.63 11.29
N LEU A 74 -9.52 13.44 10.74
CA LEU A 74 -8.72 13.19 9.55
C LEU A 74 -9.63 13.22 8.31
N GLU A 75 -9.14 13.81 7.21
CA GLU A 75 -9.82 13.87 5.92
C GLU A 75 -8.87 13.43 4.82
N LEU A 76 -9.27 12.43 4.02
CA LEU A 76 -8.55 12.02 2.82
C LEU A 76 -9.03 12.83 1.61
N ILE A 77 -8.07 13.41 0.86
CA ILE A 77 -8.31 13.97 -0.47
C ILE A 77 -7.53 13.12 -1.46
N ALA A 78 -8.22 12.25 -2.19
CA ALA A 78 -7.60 11.27 -3.09
C ALA A 78 -7.56 11.74 -4.54
N GLU A 79 -6.44 11.47 -5.22
CA GLU A 79 -6.23 11.72 -6.65
C GLU A 79 -5.80 10.43 -7.34
N ASP A 80 -6.25 10.25 -8.57
CA ASP A 80 -5.86 9.12 -9.45
C ASP A 80 -4.63 9.52 -10.27
N ASP A 81 -3.55 8.75 -10.18
CA ASP A 81 -2.36 8.92 -11.01
C ASP A 81 -2.27 7.92 -12.17
N GLU A 82 -3.23 7.00 -12.26
CA GLU A 82 -3.32 5.96 -13.30
C GLU A 82 -2.02 5.12 -13.44
N GLY A 83 -1.17 5.10 -12.41
CA GLY A 83 0.16 4.48 -12.45
C GLY A 83 1.15 5.19 -13.37
N SER A 84 0.97 6.49 -13.61
CA SER A 84 1.82 7.31 -14.48
C SER A 84 2.62 8.32 -13.66
N PRO A 85 3.97 8.34 -13.79
CA PRO A 85 4.82 9.31 -13.09
C PRO A 85 4.44 10.77 -13.38
N GLU A 86 4.06 11.11 -14.61
CA GLU A 86 3.61 12.46 -14.98
C GLU A 86 2.32 12.84 -14.24
N LYS A 87 1.35 11.91 -14.18
CA LYS A 87 0.08 12.15 -13.48
C LYS A 87 0.29 12.21 -11.97
N SER A 88 1.20 11.44 -11.40
CA SER A 88 1.58 11.55 -9.98
C SER A 88 2.09 12.94 -9.63
N VAL A 89 2.94 13.55 -10.49
CA VAL A 89 3.42 14.93 -10.32
C VAL A 89 2.25 15.92 -10.37
N ASN A 90 1.30 15.73 -11.28
CA ASN A 90 0.13 16.61 -11.41
C ASN A 90 -0.80 16.48 -10.19
N ALA A 91 -1.07 15.25 -9.73
CA ALA A 91 -1.84 14.96 -8.52
C ALA A 91 -1.18 15.57 -7.27
N TYR A 92 0.13 15.39 -7.10
CA TYR A 92 0.91 15.99 -6.03
C TYR A 92 0.78 17.52 -6.01
N LYS A 93 1.00 18.19 -7.15
CA LYS A 93 0.88 19.64 -7.25
C LYS A 93 -0.52 20.12 -6.87
N LYS A 94 -1.55 19.41 -7.31
CA LYS A 94 -2.96 19.75 -6.99
C LYS A 94 -3.19 19.64 -5.48
N LEU A 95 -2.85 18.53 -4.85
CA LEU A 95 -3.03 18.31 -3.43
C LEU A 95 -2.30 19.34 -2.57
N VAL A 96 -1.07 19.66 -2.91
CA VAL A 96 -0.24 20.58 -2.10
C VAL A 96 -0.61 22.05 -2.35
N THR A 97 -0.78 22.46 -3.62
CA THR A 97 -0.98 23.88 -3.92
C THR A 97 -2.42 24.34 -3.81
N ARG A 98 -3.38 23.51 -4.25
CA ARG A 98 -4.81 23.85 -4.25
C ARG A 98 -5.50 23.41 -2.96
N ASP A 99 -5.30 22.13 -2.59
CA ASP A 99 -6.03 21.50 -1.50
C ASP A 99 -5.34 21.69 -0.14
N LYS A 100 -4.07 22.19 -0.15
CA LYS A 100 -3.25 22.56 1.01
C LYS A 100 -2.91 21.37 1.91
N CYS A 101 -2.72 20.20 1.33
CA CYS A 101 -2.20 19.05 2.05
C CYS A 101 -0.69 19.20 2.29
N ASN A 102 -0.24 19.05 3.53
CA ASN A 102 1.17 19.00 3.92
C ASN A 102 1.64 17.59 4.31
N ILE A 103 0.75 16.62 4.21
CA ILE A 103 0.98 15.19 4.41
C ILE A 103 0.38 14.46 3.21
N ILE A 104 1.19 13.60 2.57
CA ILE A 104 0.80 12.81 1.41
C ILE A 104 1.05 11.33 1.69
N ILE A 105 0.05 10.49 1.47
CA ILE A 105 0.17 9.03 1.38
C ILE A 105 0.17 8.66 -0.10
N GLY A 106 1.23 8.01 -0.58
CA GLY A 106 1.37 7.65 -2.00
C GLY A 106 2.67 8.19 -2.62
N SER A 107 2.99 8.01 -3.91
CA SER A 107 2.22 7.11 -4.76
C SER A 107 2.55 5.64 -4.42
N LEU A 108 2.04 4.65 -5.21
CA LEU A 108 2.25 3.25 -4.86
C LEU A 108 3.40 2.61 -5.62
N THR A 109 3.46 2.79 -6.93
CA THR A 109 4.56 2.22 -7.74
C THR A 109 5.83 3.02 -7.58
N SER A 110 6.98 2.37 -7.71
CA SER A 110 8.29 2.98 -7.48
C SER A 110 8.54 4.18 -8.40
N GLY A 111 8.33 4.05 -9.71
CA GLY A 111 8.51 5.15 -10.66
C GLY A 111 7.57 6.35 -10.42
N CYS A 112 6.33 6.11 -10.02
CA CYS A 112 5.38 7.16 -9.66
C CYS A 112 5.79 7.90 -8.38
N THR A 113 6.25 7.17 -7.38
CA THR A 113 6.71 7.74 -6.11
C THR A 113 8.00 8.53 -6.33
N ALA A 114 8.99 7.98 -7.04
CA ALA A 114 10.25 8.64 -7.35
C ALA A 114 10.04 10.02 -8.00
N ALA A 115 9.04 10.14 -8.90
CA ALA A 115 8.73 11.38 -9.59
C ALA A 115 8.30 12.55 -8.66
N ILE A 116 7.85 12.25 -7.44
CA ILE A 116 7.35 13.26 -6.49
C ILE A 116 8.23 13.46 -5.26
N THR A 117 9.21 12.59 -4.99
CA THR A 117 10.05 12.63 -3.77
C THR A 117 10.81 13.95 -3.63
N SER A 118 11.49 14.40 -4.69
CA SER A 118 12.25 15.66 -4.69
C SER A 118 11.34 16.87 -4.50
N LEU A 119 10.11 16.85 -5.01
CA LEU A 119 9.13 17.90 -4.80
C LEU A 119 8.69 17.94 -3.33
N ALA A 120 8.40 16.78 -2.75
CA ALA A 120 8.00 16.66 -1.35
C ALA A 120 9.11 17.19 -0.42
N GLN A 121 10.36 16.79 -0.64
CA GLN A 121 11.50 17.28 0.11
C GLN A 121 11.69 18.81 0.00
N ALA A 122 11.67 19.34 -1.22
CA ALA A 122 11.88 20.78 -1.45
C ALA A 122 10.77 21.64 -0.84
N GLN A 123 9.54 21.15 -0.81
CA GLN A 123 8.37 21.86 -0.27
C GLN A 123 8.10 21.54 1.20
N LYS A 124 8.90 20.66 1.82
CA LYS A 124 8.73 20.19 3.21
C LYS A 124 7.35 19.55 3.45
N VAL A 125 6.86 18.82 2.48
CA VAL A 125 5.64 18.02 2.57
C VAL A 125 6.03 16.61 3.02
N LEU A 126 5.41 16.11 4.06
CA LEU A 126 5.67 14.75 4.55
C LEU A 126 5.07 13.75 3.57
N LEU A 127 5.91 12.97 2.94
CA LEU A 127 5.54 11.92 2.00
C LEU A 127 5.76 10.55 2.66
N LEU A 128 4.70 9.79 2.80
CA LEU A 128 4.74 8.40 3.28
C LEU A 128 4.27 7.47 2.15
N ALA A 129 5.24 6.79 1.52
CA ALA A 129 4.98 5.86 0.43
C ALA A 129 4.52 4.49 0.98
N PRO A 130 3.30 4.01 0.67
CA PRO A 130 2.83 2.73 1.18
C PRO A 130 3.63 1.55 0.64
N ALA A 131 3.94 1.53 -0.67
CA ALA A 131 4.38 0.33 -1.38
C ALA A 131 5.54 0.55 -2.37
N ALA A 132 6.14 1.73 -2.46
CA ALA A 132 7.28 1.99 -3.35
C ALA A 132 8.56 1.38 -2.78
N THR A 133 9.00 0.26 -3.34
CA THR A 133 10.10 -0.58 -2.82
C THR A 133 11.48 -0.25 -3.37
N GLN A 134 11.58 0.52 -4.46
CA GLN A 134 12.84 0.98 -5.04
C GLN A 134 13.75 1.64 -3.98
N VAL A 135 15.03 1.30 -3.97
CA VAL A 135 15.92 1.58 -2.84
C VAL A 135 16.11 3.07 -2.54
N ASP A 136 16.18 3.91 -3.57
CA ASP A 136 16.53 5.33 -3.47
C ASP A 136 15.33 6.28 -3.22
N ILE A 137 14.12 5.75 -3.08
CA ILE A 137 12.91 6.55 -2.79
C ILE A 137 13.13 7.50 -1.60
N THR A 138 13.73 7.01 -0.52
CA THR A 138 13.98 7.80 0.70
C THR A 138 15.26 8.62 0.66
N ASP A 139 16.13 8.43 -0.34
CA ASP A 139 17.37 9.20 -0.49
C ASP A 139 17.10 10.67 -0.89
N ALA A 140 15.89 10.99 -1.35
CA ALA A 140 15.48 12.36 -1.67
C ALA A 140 15.54 13.33 -0.47
N GLY A 141 15.38 12.82 0.76
CA GLY A 141 15.53 13.61 1.99
C GLY A 141 14.65 13.16 3.14
N ASP A 142 14.71 13.92 4.23
CA ASP A 142 14.14 13.57 5.53
C ASP A 142 12.61 13.77 5.65
N TYR A 143 11.96 14.30 4.62
CA TYR A 143 10.49 14.34 4.51
C TYR A 143 9.89 13.14 3.79
N VAL A 144 10.72 12.17 3.34
CA VAL A 144 10.26 10.99 2.60
C VAL A 144 10.46 9.73 3.43
N PHE A 145 9.37 9.01 3.65
CA PHE A 145 9.30 7.74 4.36
C PHE A 145 8.58 6.69 3.50
N ARG A 146 8.69 5.41 3.87
CA ARG A 146 7.91 4.33 3.29
C ARG A 146 7.38 3.39 4.37
N ALA A 147 6.32 2.63 4.07
CA ALA A 147 5.79 1.59 4.96
C ALA A 147 6.16 0.17 4.53
N CYS A 148 6.63 0.00 3.28
CA CYS A 148 7.06 -1.29 2.72
C CYS A 148 8.56 -1.55 2.95
N PHE A 149 8.98 -2.80 2.79
CA PHE A 149 10.39 -3.16 2.66
C PHE A 149 10.97 -2.72 1.29
N ILE A 150 12.23 -3.05 1.00
CA ILE A 150 12.95 -2.59 -0.20
C ILE A 150 13.27 -3.74 -1.16
N ASP A 151 13.48 -3.44 -2.44
CA ASP A 151 13.79 -4.42 -3.49
C ASP A 151 15.01 -5.29 -3.19
N PRO A 152 16.13 -4.78 -2.61
CA PRO A 152 17.24 -5.63 -2.21
C PRO A 152 16.85 -6.74 -1.25
N PHE A 153 15.97 -6.47 -0.32
CA PHE A 153 15.46 -7.48 0.60
C PHE A 153 14.56 -8.49 -0.14
N GLN A 154 13.59 -8.02 -0.93
CA GLN A 154 12.69 -8.90 -1.67
C GLN A 154 13.40 -9.79 -2.69
N GLY A 155 14.33 -9.23 -3.47
CA GLY A 155 15.14 -10.00 -4.41
C GLY A 155 15.94 -11.09 -3.71
N THR A 156 16.54 -10.76 -2.55
CA THR A 156 17.24 -11.74 -1.70
C THR A 156 16.29 -12.82 -1.19
N VAL A 157 15.09 -12.45 -0.74
CA VAL A 157 14.05 -13.40 -0.30
C VAL A 157 13.69 -14.37 -1.44
N GLY A 158 13.42 -13.85 -2.65
CA GLY A 158 13.10 -14.67 -3.81
C GLY A 158 14.24 -15.64 -4.19
N GLY A 159 15.49 -15.16 -4.18
CA GLY A 159 16.68 -15.97 -4.47
C GLY A 159 16.88 -17.10 -3.46
N LYS A 160 16.87 -16.78 -2.17
CA LYS A 160 17.00 -17.77 -1.09
C LYS A 160 15.86 -18.78 -1.09
N PHE A 161 14.61 -18.32 -1.23
CA PHE A 161 13.46 -19.20 -1.29
C PHE A 161 13.55 -20.19 -2.46
N SER A 162 13.98 -19.72 -3.63
CA SER A 162 14.17 -20.56 -4.80
C SER A 162 15.23 -21.66 -4.56
N LEU A 163 16.35 -21.32 -3.91
CA LEU A 163 17.41 -22.27 -3.58
C LEU A 163 17.02 -23.24 -2.47
N GLU A 164 16.59 -22.70 -1.33
CA GLU A 164 16.49 -23.45 -0.08
C GLU A 164 15.17 -24.20 0.05
N THR A 165 14.06 -23.60 -0.45
CA THR A 165 12.73 -24.17 -0.32
C THR A 165 12.32 -24.95 -1.56
N LEU A 166 12.55 -24.39 -2.76
CA LEU A 166 12.22 -25.08 -4.01
C LEU A 166 13.35 -26.00 -4.49
N GLY A 167 14.56 -25.92 -3.93
CA GLY A 167 15.70 -26.73 -4.30
C GLY A 167 16.25 -26.45 -5.71
N ALA A 168 15.93 -25.28 -6.26
CA ALA A 168 16.32 -24.88 -7.60
C ALA A 168 17.84 -24.66 -7.70
N LYS A 169 18.45 -25.13 -8.78
CA LYS A 169 19.88 -24.91 -9.09
C LYS A 169 20.03 -23.99 -10.30
N ASN A 170 19.06 -24.03 -11.20
CA ASN A 170 19.06 -23.27 -12.44
C ASN A 170 17.81 -22.38 -12.47
N ALA A 171 18.01 -21.08 -12.56
CA ALA A 171 16.92 -20.14 -12.68
C ALA A 171 16.94 -19.42 -14.04
N ALA A 172 15.74 -19.13 -14.57
CA ALA A 172 15.58 -18.16 -15.64
C ALA A 172 14.92 -16.91 -15.09
N VAL A 173 15.22 -15.75 -15.64
CA VAL A 173 14.57 -14.48 -15.30
C VAL A 173 13.98 -13.86 -16.55
N LEU A 174 12.78 -13.29 -16.43
CA LEU A 174 12.18 -12.46 -17.45
C LEU A 174 11.66 -11.17 -16.80
N TYR A 175 12.25 -10.02 -17.12
CA TYR A 175 12.02 -8.76 -16.42
C TYR A 175 11.81 -7.57 -17.36
N ASP A 176 11.16 -6.51 -16.88
CA ASP A 176 10.96 -5.26 -17.61
C ASP A 176 12.17 -4.34 -17.43
N ILE A 177 12.89 -4.06 -18.56
CA ILE A 177 14.10 -3.19 -18.54
C ILE A 177 13.79 -1.70 -18.40
N GLN A 178 12.53 -1.30 -18.41
CA GLN A 178 12.10 0.09 -18.26
C GLN A 178 11.42 0.37 -16.92
N ASN A 179 11.27 -0.64 -16.08
CA ASN A 179 10.65 -0.54 -14.77
C ASN A 179 11.71 -0.72 -13.68
N ASP A 180 12.02 0.36 -12.95
CA ASP A 180 13.06 0.36 -11.89
C ASP A 180 12.78 -0.68 -10.79
N TYR A 181 11.50 -0.93 -10.46
CA TYR A 181 11.08 -2.01 -9.55
C TYR A 181 11.52 -3.38 -10.08
N SER A 182 11.23 -3.67 -11.35
CA SER A 182 11.55 -4.95 -11.98
C SER A 182 13.06 -5.17 -12.07
N ILE A 183 13.82 -4.11 -12.41
CA ILE A 183 15.28 -4.12 -12.47
C ILE A 183 15.88 -4.37 -11.08
N GLY A 184 15.44 -3.62 -10.07
CA GLY A 184 15.95 -3.75 -8.70
C GLY A 184 15.75 -5.15 -8.13
N LEU A 185 14.58 -5.73 -8.35
CA LEU A 185 14.28 -7.11 -7.94
C LEU A 185 15.15 -8.13 -8.68
N TYR A 186 15.26 -8.01 -10.00
CA TYR A 186 16.09 -8.91 -10.81
C TYR A 186 17.55 -8.91 -10.34
N GLU A 187 18.15 -7.73 -10.18
CA GLU A 187 19.56 -7.61 -9.79
C GLU A 187 19.83 -8.26 -8.43
N ASN A 188 18.96 -8.04 -7.46
CA ASN A 188 19.13 -8.59 -6.11
C ASN A 188 18.79 -10.08 -6.03
N PHE A 189 17.81 -10.57 -6.81
CA PHE A 189 17.57 -12.00 -6.98
C PHE A 189 18.79 -12.69 -7.54
N LYS A 190 19.37 -12.16 -8.63
CA LYS A 190 20.58 -12.69 -9.27
C LYS A 190 21.72 -12.82 -8.26
N VAL A 191 22.03 -11.74 -7.57
CA VAL A 191 23.10 -11.74 -6.57
C VAL A 191 22.87 -12.82 -5.51
N ALA A 192 21.67 -12.89 -4.92
CA ALA A 192 21.36 -13.84 -3.86
C ALA A 192 21.37 -15.28 -4.37
N PHE A 193 20.81 -15.53 -5.56
CA PHE A 193 20.74 -16.87 -6.15
C PHE A 193 22.11 -17.40 -6.51
N GLU A 194 22.96 -16.59 -7.17
CA GLU A 194 24.32 -16.99 -7.54
C GLU A 194 25.25 -17.15 -6.34
N GLN A 195 25.19 -16.26 -5.35
CA GLN A 195 25.94 -16.39 -4.09
C GLN A 195 25.55 -17.64 -3.29
N GLY A 196 24.30 -18.06 -3.39
CA GLY A 196 23.83 -19.30 -2.79
C GLY A 196 24.17 -20.57 -3.59
N GLY A 197 24.91 -20.45 -4.69
CA GLY A 197 25.39 -21.56 -5.53
C GLY A 197 24.44 -21.95 -6.66
N GLY A 198 23.41 -21.15 -6.96
CA GLY A 198 22.57 -21.29 -8.14
C GLY A 198 23.22 -20.71 -9.39
N THR A 199 22.62 -20.95 -10.56
CA THR A 199 23.07 -20.45 -11.85
C THR A 199 21.89 -19.82 -12.59
N LEU A 200 22.02 -18.59 -13.10
CA LEU A 200 21.08 -18.04 -14.05
C LEU A 200 21.36 -18.61 -15.44
N VAL A 201 20.45 -19.44 -15.93
CA VAL A 201 20.59 -20.13 -17.24
C VAL A 201 19.95 -19.35 -18.38
N ALA A 202 19.08 -18.38 -18.06
CA ALA A 202 18.53 -17.42 -19.01
C ALA A 202 18.20 -16.10 -18.32
N GLU A 203 18.60 -14.99 -18.92
CA GLU A 203 18.30 -13.63 -18.49
C GLU A 203 17.68 -12.92 -19.70
N GLU A 204 16.35 -12.85 -19.72
CA GLU A 204 15.60 -12.26 -20.83
C GLU A 204 14.85 -11.03 -20.35
N SER A 205 14.62 -10.09 -21.25
CA SER A 205 13.96 -8.83 -20.93
C SER A 205 12.91 -8.44 -21.98
N TYR A 206 12.04 -7.53 -21.58
CA TYR A 206 11.03 -6.90 -22.42
C TYR A 206 10.89 -5.42 -22.05
N SER A 207 10.10 -4.67 -22.80
CA SER A 207 9.81 -3.27 -22.54
C SER A 207 8.41 -3.11 -21.96
N THR A 208 8.23 -2.12 -21.08
CA THR A 208 6.93 -1.77 -20.49
C THR A 208 5.85 -1.66 -21.57
N GLY A 209 4.77 -2.39 -21.39
CA GLY A 209 3.64 -2.41 -22.33
C GLY A 209 3.68 -3.51 -23.37
N ASP A 210 4.77 -4.28 -23.49
CA ASP A 210 4.80 -5.46 -24.34
C ASP A 210 3.69 -6.45 -23.94
N LYS A 211 3.17 -7.18 -24.95
CA LYS A 211 2.09 -8.15 -24.77
C LYS A 211 2.43 -9.54 -25.31
N ASP A 212 3.50 -9.67 -26.05
CA ASP A 212 3.99 -10.92 -26.61
C ASP A 212 5.42 -11.20 -26.12
N PHE A 213 5.56 -12.28 -25.37
CA PHE A 213 6.79 -12.72 -24.73
C PHE A 213 7.31 -14.04 -25.33
N ASN A 214 6.72 -14.50 -26.44
CA ASN A 214 7.01 -15.81 -27.02
C ASN A 214 8.47 -16.00 -27.42
N ALA A 215 9.14 -14.95 -27.91
CA ALA A 215 10.55 -15.01 -28.28
C ALA A 215 11.45 -15.27 -27.06
N GLN A 216 11.25 -14.53 -25.98
CA GLN A 216 11.98 -14.68 -24.72
C GLN A 216 11.69 -16.04 -24.07
N LEU A 217 10.41 -16.42 -24.01
CA LEU A 217 9.99 -17.70 -23.44
C LEU A 217 10.51 -18.91 -24.22
N THR A 218 10.66 -18.79 -25.55
CA THR A 218 11.30 -19.83 -26.37
C THR A 218 12.77 -20.05 -25.97
N LYS A 219 13.51 -18.98 -25.69
CA LYS A 219 14.88 -19.09 -25.20
C LYS A 219 14.92 -19.70 -23.80
N ILE A 220 14.08 -19.21 -22.88
CA ILE A 220 13.96 -19.76 -21.52
C ILE A 220 13.66 -21.26 -21.56
N LYS A 221 12.72 -21.69 -22.40
CA LYS A 221 12.38 -23.10 -22.57
C LYS A 221 13.58 -23.98 -22.93
N THR A 222 14.47 -23.50 -23.78
CA THR A 222 15.64 -24.30 -24.20
C THR A 222 16.64 -24.55 -23.10
N THR A 223 16.63 -23.76 -22.03
CA THR A 223 17.51 -23.91 -20.86
C THR A 223 16.96 -24.86 -19.80
N ASN A 224 15.70 -25.24 -19.89
CA ASN A 224 15.00 -26.11 -18.93
C ASN A 224 15.26 -25.70 -17.48
N PRO A 225 14.87 -24.48 -17.05
CA PRO A 225 15.15 -23.97 -15.71
C PRO A 225 14.35 -24.72 -14.65
N ASP A 226 14.87 -24.79 -13.42
CA ASP A 226 14.18 -25.33 -12.26
C ASP A 226 13.14 -24.34 -11.71
N VAL A 227 13.32 -23.03 -11.95
CA VAL A 227 12.44 -21.94 -11.53
C VAL A 227 12.51 -20.79 -12.55
N VAL A 228 11.40 -20.07 -12.72
CA VAL A 228 11.38 -18.82 -13.50
C VAL A 228 11.02 -17.66 -12.56
N TYR A 229 11.88 -16.65 -12.46
CA TYR A 229 11.64 -15.43 -11.69
C TYR A 229 11.00 -14.36 -12.57
N LEU A 230 9.85 -13.83 -12.15
CA LEU A 230 9.04 -12.85 -12.87
C LEU A 230 8.80 -11.61 -12.00
N PRO A 231 9.78 -10.70 -11.90
CA PRO A 231 9.70 -9.52 -11.05
C PRO A 231 8.91 -8.39 -11.72
N ASP A 232 7.60 -8.48 -11.78
CA ASP A 232 6.76 -7.42 -12.33
C ASP A 232 5.37 -7.41 -11.65
N TYR A 233 4.50 -6.51 -12.09
CA TYR A 233 3.16 -6.34 -11.55
C TYR A 233 2.18 -7.39 -12.09
N TYR A 234 1.18 -7.71 -11.29
CA TYR A 234 0.23 -8.81 -11.49
C TYR A 234 -0.34 -8.92 -12.91
N GLY A 235 -0.68 -7.80 -13.56
CA GLY A 235 -1.28 -7.82 -14.89
C GLY A 235 -0.34 -8.33 -15.98
N THR A 236 0.92 -7.90 -15.95
CA THR A 236 1.97 -8.37 -16.88
C THR A 236 2.34 -9.82 -16.57
N VAL A 237 2.50 -10.14 -15.27
CA VAL A 237 2.84 -11.50 -14.84
C VAL A 237 1.79 -12.52 -15.24
N ALA A 238 0.48 -12.21 -15.08
CA ALA A 238 -0.59 -13.08 -15.53
C ALA A 238 -0.50 -13.39 -17.04
N LEU A 239 -0.17 -12.38 -17.85
CA LEU A 239 0.00 -12.55 -19.30
C LEU A 239 1.24 -13.38 -19.65
N ILE A 240 2.37 -13.14 -18.96
CA ILE A 240 3.58 -13.94 -19.11
C ILE A 240 3.34 -15.39 -18.69
N ALA A 241 2.73 -15.62 -17.54
CA ALA A 241 2.44 -16.97 -17.04
C ALA A 241 1.57 -17.77 -18.03
N LYS A 242 0.54 -17.14 -18.60
CA LYS A 242 -0.29 -17.76 -19.63
C LYS A 242 0.51 -18.22 -20.84
N GLN A 243 1.39 -17.38 -21.37
CA GLN A 243 2.24 -17.70 -22.52
C GLN A 243 3.31 -18.73 -22.16
N LEU A 244 3.87 -18.65 -20.96
CA LEU A 244 4.84 -19.59 -20.41
C LEU A 244 4.27 -21.01 -20.35
N ARG A 245 3.06 -21.17 -19.78
CA ARG A 245 2.37 -22.47 -19.74
C ARG A 245 1.96 -22.96 -21.11
N ALA A 246 1.52 -22.06 -22.00
CA ALA A 246 1.19 -22.42 -23.39
C ALA A 246 2.39 -22.98 -24.17
N GLN A 247 3.61 -22.55 -23.85
CA GLN A 247 4.85 -23.13 -24.40
C GLN A 247 5.28 -24.43 -23.71
N GLY A 248 4.57 -24.89 -22.67
CA GLY A 248 4.88 -26.11 -21.93
C GLY A 248 6.01 -25.96 -20.92
N ILE A 249 6.32 -24.75 -20.47
CA ILE A 249 7.23 -24.51 -19.36
C ILE A 249 6.42 -24.71 -18.07
N ASN A 250 6.73 -25.78 -17.32
CA ASN A 250 5.98 -26.15 -16.09
C ASN A 250 6.77 -25.85 -14.81
N ALA A 251 7.95 -25.25 -14.92
CA ALA A 251 8.74 -24.83 -13.76
C ALA A 251 7.91 -23.94 -12.83
N PRO A 252 8.13 -23.99 -11.48
CA PRO A 252 7.63 -23.02 -10.55
C PRO A 252 7.94 -21.59 -11.02
N ILE A 253 7.02 -20.68 -10.78
CA ILE A 253 7.25 -19.25 -11.01
C ILE A 253 7.36 -18.53 -9.66
N VAL A 254 8.31 -17.63 -9.53
CA VAL A 254 8.56 -16.87 -8.32
C VAL A 254 8.51 -15.38 -8.63
N GLY A 255 7.92 -14.60 -7.75
CA GLY A 255 7.82 -13.15 -7.89
C GLY A 255 7.91 -12.43 -6.55
N ALA A 256 7.44 -11.21 -6.54
CA ALA A 256 7.51 -10.30 -5.41
C ALA A 256 6.11 -9.68 -5.13
N ASP A 257 6.05 -8.70 -4.24
CA ASP A 257 4.79 -8.08 -3.78
C ASP A 257 3.92 -7.49 -4.90
N GLY A 258 4.52 -7.16 -6.05
CA GLY A 258 3.80 -6.76 -7.26
C GLY A 258 2.85 -7.82 -7.84
N TRP A 259 2.90 -9.06 -7.34
CA TRP A 259 1.94 -10.09 -7.72
C TRP A 259 0.64 -10.04 -6.92
N ASP A 260 0.59 -9.26 -5.85
CA ASP A 260 -0.58 -9.21 -5.00
C ASP A 260 -1.82 -8.75 -5.79
N GLY A 261 -2.93 -9.47 -5.67
CA GLY A 261 -4.12 -9.32 -6.52
C GLY A 261 -4.09 -10.11 -7.84
N ILE A 262 -3.05 -10.91 -8.11
CA ILE A 262 -2.95 -11.72 -9.34
C ILE A 262 -4.06 -12.77 -9.45
N ILE A 263 -4.55 -13.30 -8.33
CA ILE A 263 -5.56 -14.36 -8.31
C ILE A 263 -6.91 -13.95 -8.94
N ASP A 264 -7.21 -12.65 -8.94
CA ASP A 264 -8.43 -12.11 -9.56
C ASP A 264 -8.21 -11.76 -11.06
N ASN A 265 -6.96 -11.84 -11.55
CA ASN A 265 -6.56 -11.42 -12.88
C ASN A 265 -5.94 -12.56 -13.72
N ALA A 266 -5.80 -13.74 -13.16
CA ALA A 266 -5.19 -14.91 -13.79
C ALA A 266 -6.05 -16.17 -13.59
N GLY A 267 -5.78 -17.20 -14.38
CA GLY A 267 -6.34 -18.53 -14.23
C GLY A 267 -5.31 -19.52 -13.64
N ASP A 268 -5.51 -20.81 -13.95
CA ASP A 268 -4.66 -21.91 -13.45
C ASP A 268 -3.18 -21.81 -13.89
N GLU A 269 -2.86 -20.91 -14.82
CA GLU A 269 -1.47 -20.68 -15.28
C GLU A 269 -0.53 -20.16 -14.20
N VAL A 270 -1.05 -19.55 -13.13
CA VAL A 270 -0.27 -19.07 -11.99
C VAL A 270 -0.15 -20.07 -10.85
N LEU A 271 -0.74 -21.25 -10.97
CA LEU A 271 -0.53 -22.35 -10.02
C LEU A 271 0.96 -22.75 -9.97
N ASN A 272 1.41 -23.22 -8.81
CA ASN A 272 2.83 -23.43 -8.53
C ASN A 272 3.63 -22.10 -8.66
N GLY A 273 2.96 -20.99 -8.31
CA GLY A 273 3.50 -19.65 -8.23
C GLY A 273 3.71 -19.25 -6.77
N PHE A 274 4.83 -18.57 -6.51
CA PHE A 274 5.22 -18.12 -5.19
C PHE A 274 5.61 -16.65 -5.25
N TYR A 275 5.25 -15.86 -4.24
CA TYR A 275 5.64 -14.46 -4.21
C TYR A 275 5.84 -13.94 -2.79
N SER A 276 6.76 -12.99 -2.63
CA SER A 276 6.93 -12.30 -1.35
C SER A 276 5.80 -11.30 -1.12
N ASN A 277 5.37 -11.17 0.12
CA ASN A 277 4.30 -10.28 0.52
C ASN A 277 4.58 -9.70 1.91
N HIS A 278 3.79 -8.71 2.32
CA HIS A 278 3.93 -8.01 3.59
C HIS A 278 3.21 -8.70 4.75
N TYR A 279 2.23 -9.55 4.47
CA TYR A 279 1.47 -10.34 5.45
C TYR A 279 0.74 -11.50 4.76
N ALA A 280 0.21 -12.43 5.55
CA ALA A 280 -0.69 -13.49 5.08
C ALA A 280 -2.09 -13.22 5.66
N ALA A 281 -3.07 -12.94 4.80
CA ALA A 281 -4.39 -12.52 5.24
C ALA A 281 -5.17 -13.64 5.95
N ASP A 282 -5.18 -14.85 5.38
CA ASP A 282 -6.05 -15.95 5.84
C ASP A 282 -5.37 -16.88 6.85
N ASP A 283 -4.04 -16.94 6.88
CA ASP A 283 -3.28 -17.88 7.69
C ASP A 283 -2.68 -17.26 8.97
N SER A 284 -3.00 -15.98 9.24
CA SER A 284 -2.45 -15.29 10.39
C SER A 284 -3.16 -15.65 11.69
N THR A 285 -2.39 -15.85 12.76
CA THR A 285 -2.87 -15.93 14.13
C THR A 285 -2.68 -14.62 14.91
N ASP A 286 -2.13 -13.60 14.29
CA ASP A 286 -1.98 -12.26 14.87
C ASP A 286 -3.35 -11.58 14.94
N GLU A 287 -3.79 -11.19 16.14
CA GLU A 287 -5.09 -10.57 16.37
C GLU A 287 -5.29 -9.27 15.56
N LYS A 288 -4.23 -8.51 15.28
CA LYS A 288 -4.31 -7.29 14.49
C LYS A 288 -4.63 -7.61 13.03
N VAL A 289 -3.94 -8.61 12.47
CA VAL A 289 -4.21 -9.09 11.11
C VAL A 289 -5.63 -9.63 11.02
N VAL A 290 -6.02 -10.51 11.95
CA VAL A 290 -7.37 -11.11 11.97
C VAL A 290 -8.44 -10.02 12.07
N THR A 291 -8.26 -9.04 12.96
CA THR A 291 -9.20 -7.94 13.13
C THR A 291 -9.30 -7.08 11.87
N PHE A 292 -8.16 -6.68 11.29
CA PHE A 292 -8.11 -5.92 10.05
C PHE A 292 -8.82 -6.64 8.90
N VAL A 293 -8.48 -7.91 8.67
CA VAL A 293 -9.05 -8.71 7.58
C VAL A 293 -10.57 -8.87 7.74
N ASN A 294 -11.05 -9.15 8.95
CA ASN A 294 -12.48 -9.28 9.20
C ASN A 294 -13.23 -7.96 9.00
N SER A 295 -12.70 -6.85 9.52
CA SER A 295 -13.29 -5.50 9.33
C SER A 295 -13.30 -5.10 7.86
N TYR A 296 -12.23 -5.43 7.13
CA TYR A 296 -12.14 -5.15 5.70
C TYR A 296 -13.18 -5.96 4.91
N ARG A 297 -13.29 -7.26 5.18
CA ARG A 297 -14.30 -8.13 4.56
C ARG A 297 -15.73 -7.67 4.83
N GLU A 298 -16.01 -7.25 6.06
CA GLU A 298 -17.32 -6.71 6.43
C GLU A 298 -17.65 -5.45 5.62
N LYS A 299 -16.66 -4.57 5.46
CA LYS A 299 -16.85 -3.26 4.81
C LYS A 299 -16.85 -3.33 3.29
N PHE A 300 -15.97 -4.14 2.69
CA PHE A 300 -15.72 -4.15 1.25
C PHE A 300 -16.12 -5.45 0.53
N GLY A 301 -16.40 -6.52 1.27
CA GLY A 301 -16.87 -7.80 0.73
C GLY A 301 -15.79 -8.69 0.09
N SER A 302 -14.50 -8.33 0.22
CA SER A 302 -13.35 -9.06 -0.32
C SER A 302 -12.25 -9.25 0.73
N THR A 303 -11.35 -10.21 0.51
CA THR A 303 -10.13 -10.34 1.30
C THR A 303 -9.15 -9.24 0.88
N PRO A 304 -8.60 -8.45 1.84
CA PRO A 304 -7.67 -7.38 1.49
C PRO A 304 -6.33 -7.93 1.00
N VAL A 305 -5.81 -7.35 -0.07
CA VAL A 305 -4.42 -7.55 -0.48
C VAL A 305 -3.48 -6.71 0.41
N SER A 306 -2.17 -6.94 0.37
CA SER A 306 -1.22 -6.25 1.25
C SER A 306 -1.21 -4.72 1.07
N PHE A 307 -1.54 -4.24 -0.11
CA PHE A 307 -1.65 -2.79 -0.36
C PHE A 307 -2.73 -2.12 0.51
N ALA A 308 -3.82 -2.82 0.82
CA ALA A 308 -4.81 -2.35 1.78
C ALA A 308 -4.23 -2.24 3.20
N ALA A 309 -3.49 -3.26 3.64
CA ALA A 309 -2.82 -3.27 4.94
C ALA A 309 -1.75 -2.17 5.04
N LEU A 310 -0.94 -1.97 4.00
CA LEU A 310 0.06 -0.90 3.95
C LEU A 310 -0.57 0.50 4.00
N GLY A 311 -1.67 0.71 3.28
CA GLY A 311 -2.42 1.96 3.34
C GLY A 311 -3.00 2.23 4.73
N TYR A 312 -3.55 1.19 5.35
CA TYR A 312 -4.06 1.22 6.72
C TYR A 312 -2.94 1.56 7.72
N ASP A 313 -1.80 0.86 7.63
CA ASP A 313 -0.65 1.09 8.48
C ASP A 313 -0.07 2.49 8.32
N CYS A 314 -0.05 3.07 7.11
CA CYS A 314 0.39 4.45 6.89
C CYS A 314 -0.41 5.46 7.73
N VAL A 315 -1.73 5.28 7.82
CA VAL A 315 -2.57 6.18 8.62
C VAL A 315 -2.31 6.00 10.11
N TYR A 316 -2.12 4.76 10.57
CA TYR A 316 -1.80 4.49 11.99
C TYR A 316 -0.40 4.96 12.37
N LEU A 317 0.60 4.86 11.48
CA LEU A 317 1.93 5.47 11.66
C LEU A 317 1.82 6.99 11.84
N LEU A 318 1.05 7.65 10.98
CA LEU A 318 0.80 9.09 11.09
C LEU A 318 0.05 9.44 12.38
N ARG A 319 -1.00 8.68 12.75
CA ARG A 319 -1.73 8.87 14.01
C ARG A 319 -0.80 8.79 15.20
N ASP A 320 0.02 7.75 15.27
CA ASP A 320 0.92 7.52 16.40
C ASP A 320 1.96 8.64 16.52
N ALA A 321 2.51 9.08 15.38
CA ALA A 321 3.40 10.23 15.34
C ALA A 321 2.71 11.54 15.79
N MET A 322 1.48 11.79 15.34
CA MET A 322 0.68 12.96 15.74
C MET A 322 0.35 12.96 17.23
N VAL A 323 -0.05 11.79 17.77
CA VAL A 323 -0.35 11.65 19.20
C VAL A 323 0.91 11.87 20.05
N ALA A 324 2.02 11.24 19.70
CA ALA A 324 3.27 11.34 20.45
C ALA A 324 3.90 12.73 20.39
N ALA A 325 3.70 13.45 19.30
CA ALA A 325 4.21 14.80 19.12
C ALA A 325 3.28 15.92 19.60
N ASP A 326 2.01 15.59 19.89
CA ASP A 326 0.92 16.57 20.06
C ASP A 326 0.90 17.62 18.95
N SER A 327 1.11 17.20 17.70
CA SER A 327 1.28 18.07 16.54
C SER A 327 0.81 17.40 15.27
N VAL A 328 0.43 18.22 14.28
CA VAL A 328 0.13 17.81 12.90
C VAL A 328 1.09 18.47 11.89
N ASP A 329 2.13 19.15 12.39
CA ASP A 329 3.12 19.80 11.55
C ASP A 329 4.10 18.79 10.93
N ALA A 330 4.25 18.83 9.61
CA ALA A 330 5.07 17.87 8.86
C ALA A 330 6.53 17.82 9.33
N ALA A 331 7.11 18.97 9.75
CA ALA A 331 8.48 19.03 10.24
C ALA A 331 8.64 18.38 11.61
N VAL A 332 7.60 18.41 12.43
CA VAL A 332 7.58 17.72 13.73
C VAL A 332 7.31 16.22 13.54
N LEU A 333 6.39 15.88 12.65
CA LEU A 333 6.01 14.49 12.40
C LEU A 333 7.17 13.67 11.81
N LYS A 334 7.96 14.23 10.90
CA LYS A 334 9.13 13.50 10.36
C LYS A 334 10.13 13.08 11.44
N GLU A 335 10.38 13.96 12.42
CA GLU A 335 11.26 13.64 13.55
C GLU A 335 10.66 12.59 14.49
N GLN A 336 9.32 12.55 14.59
CA GLN A 336 8.66 11.57 15.41
C GLN A 336 8.59 10.21 14.72
N LEU A 337 8.35 10.17 13.40
CA LEU A 337 8.33 8.93 12.62
C LEU A 337 9.66 8.18 12.70
N THR A 338 10.82 8.85 12.75
CA THR A 338 12.12 8.17 12.91
C THR A 338 12.25 7.39 14.22
N LYS A 339 11.39 7.65 15.20
CA LYS A 339 11.36 6.98 16.51
C LYS A 339 10.32 5.86 16.58
N THR A 340 9.69 5.54 15.45
CA THR A 340 8.69 4.47 15.41
C THR A 340 9.29 3.15 15.86
N ASP A 341 8.63 2.55 16.85
CA ASP A 341 8.85 1.17 17.31
C ASP A 341 7.46 0.64 17.70
N GLY A 342 6.78 0.07 16.72
CA GLY A 342 5.37 -0.27 16.85
C GLY A 342 4.98 -1.54 16.10
N SER A 343 3.84 -2.11 16.50
CA SER A 343 3.27 -3.27 15.86
C SER A 343 2.03 -2.86 15.06
N TYR A 344 2.06 -3.16 13.77
CA TYR A 344 1.04 -2.81 12.77
C TYR A 344 0.49 -4.07 12.10
N VAL A 345 -0.43 -3.94 11.17
CA VAL A 345 -1.01 -5.09 10.45
C VAL A 345 0.07 -5.83 9.64
N THR A 346 0.99 -5.09 9.03
CA THR A 346 2.09 -5.68 8.26
C THR A 346 3.32 -6.03 9.12
N GLY A 347 3.15 -6.16 10.44
CA GLY A 347 4.15 -6.59 11.39
C GLY A 347 4.77 -5.48 12.24
N ASN A 348 5.79 -5.84 13.00
CA ASN A 348 6.54 -4.86 13.78
C ASN A 348 7.36 -3.98 12.83
N LEU A 349 7.37 -2.68 13.10
CA LEU A 349 8.03 -1.72 12.24
C LEU A 349 8.91 -0.79 13.08
N THR A 350 10.17 -0.74 12.71
CA THR A 350 11.14 0.31 13.07
C THR A 350 11.72 0.85 11.77
N PHE A 351 12.25 2.07 11.80
CA PHE A 351 12.95 2.64 10.65
C PHE A 351 14.47 2.54 10.79
N ASP A 352 15.15 2.23 9.67
CA ASP A 352 16.60 2.38 9.57
C ASP A 352 17.01 3.86 9.44
N GLU A 353 18.33 4.12 9.35
CA GLU A 353 18.87 5.47 9.17
C GLU A 353 18.40 6.16 7.89
N LYS A 354 17.96 5.38 6.88
CA LYS A 354 17.41 5.87 5.62
C LYS A 354 15.88 5.95 5.61
N ARG A 355 15.21 5.69 6.73
CA ARG A 355 13.74 5.70 6.89
C ARG A 355 13.05 4.57 6.11
N ASN A 356 13.74 3.45 5.92
CA ASN A 356 13.16 2.22 5.42
C ASN A 356 12.70 1.35 6.59
N PRO A 357 11.54 0.70 6.50
CA PRO A 357 11.14 -0.26 7.51
C PRO A 357 12.04 -1.48 7.57
N VAL A 358 12.44 -1.86 8.78
CA VAL A 358 13.05 -3.15 9.07
C VAL A 358 11.94 -4.09 9.52
N LYS A 359 11.51 -4.98 8.63
CA LYS A 359 10.39 -5.90 8.88
C LYS A 359 10.51 -7.17 8.05
N PRO A 360 9.92 -8.31 8.50
CA PRO A 360 9.95 -9.55 7.74
C PRO A 360 9.11 -9.47 6.47
N ALA A 361 9.39 -10.38 5.53
CA ALA A 361 8.51 -10.72 4.44
C ALA A 361 7.90 -12.12 4.66
N VAL A 362 6.70 -12.34 4.14
CA VAL A 362 6.12 -13.66 4.02
C VAL A 362 6.21 -14.14 2.58
N MET A 363 6.38 -15.44 2.38
CA MET A 363 6.21 -16.08 1.08
C MET A 363 4.83 -16.70 1.01
N LEU A 364 4.09 -16.42 -0.04
CA LEU A 364 2.80 -17.00 -0.34
C LEU A 364 2.92 -17.96 -1.52
N GLU A 365 2.14 -19.04 -1.50
CA GLU A 365 1.98 -19.99 -2.59
C GLU A 365 0.57 -19.86 -3.16
N ILE A 366 0.43 -19.79 -4.47
CA ILE A 366 -0.89 -19.79 -5.12
C ILE A 366 -1.35 -21.23 -5.29
N VAL A 367 -2.39 -21.60 -4.58
CA VAL A 367 -3.03 -22.91 -4.64
C VAL A 367 -4.47 -22.81 -5.15
N LYS A 368 -5.05 -23.95 -5.45
CA LYS A 368 -6.47 -24.04 -5.82
C LYS A 368 -7.27 -24.61 -4.66
N ASP A 369 -8.25 -23.84 -4.17
CA ASP A 369 -9.23 -24.29 -3.20
C ASP A 369 -10.60 -24.36 -3.86
N GLY A 370 -11.07 -25.58 -4.16
CA GLY A 370 -12.22 -25.81 -5.03
C GLY A 370 -11.96 -25.24 -6.45
N ASP A 371 -12.75 -24.29 -6.87
CA ASP A 371 -12.60 -23.60 -8.17
C ASP A 371 -11.88 -22.25 -8.08
N LYS A 372 -11.42 -21.86 -6.88
CA LYS A 372 -10.79 -20.55 -6.64
C LYS A 372 -9.29 -20.68 -6.46
N LEU A 373 -8.56 -19.71 -6.99
CA LEU A 373 -7.16 -19.50 -6.65
C LEU A 373 -7.08 -18.81 -5.28
N THR A 374 -6.18 -19.27 -4.43
CA THR A 374 -6.02 -18.75 -3.07
C THR A 374 -4.53 -18.68 -2.74
N PRO A 375 -4.04 -17.51 -2.27
CA PRO A 375 -2.69 -17.43 -1.74
C PRO A 375 -2.67 -18.00 -0.32
N VAL A 376 -1.75 -18.93 -0.07
CA VAL A 376 -1.56 -19.54 1.26
C VAL A 376 -0.16 -19.27 1.79
N TYR A 377 -0.05 -19.13 3.10
CA TYR A 377 1.23 -18.92 3.76
C TYR A 377 2.19 -20.10 3.54
N LYS A 378 3.44 -19.81 3.23
CA LYS A 378 4.49 -20.80 3.02
C LYS A 378 5.66 -20.65 3.98
N ALA A 379 6.15 -19.44 4.16
CA ALA A 379 7.31 -19.16 5.01
C ALA A 379 7.35 -17.69 5.43
N THR A 380 8.06 -17.41 6.54
CA THR A 380 8.47 -16.04 6.90
C THR A 380 9.98 -15.93 6.73
N VAL A 381 10.42 -14.86 6.10
CA VAL A 381 11.84 -14.53 5.92
C VAL A 381 12.13 -13.23 6.65
N ASN A 382 13.08 -13.30 7.60
CA ASN A 382 13.52 -12.13 8.36
C ASN A 382 14.62 -11.37 7.60
N PRO A 383 14.72 -10.03 7.82
CA PRO A 383 15.79 -9.19 7.24
C PRO A 383 17.20 -9.65 7.57
#